data_dc1a58f1fc8c1d2dfbf3d514c25bfe23
#
_entry.id   dc1a58f1fc8c1d2dfbf3d514c25bfe23
#
_cell.length_a   1.000
_cell.length_b   1.000
_cell.length_c   1.000
_cell.angle_alpha   90.00
_cell.angle_beta   90.00
_cell.angle_gamma   90.00
#
_symmetry.space_group_name_H-M   'P 1'
#
loop_
_entity.id
_entity.type
_entity.pdbx_description
1 polymer ?
#
loop_
_entity_poly.entity_id
_entity_poly.type
_entity_poly.pdbx_seq_one_letter_code
_entity_poly.pdbx_strand_id
1 'polypeptide(L)'
;MTNRAGTFVSNLSGEMAYESFRPAPLPPNPPIEVSGELLTKLIDANKKIATLEGLSSRIPNMGLFVSMYVRKEALLSSQIEGTQCTLEDILNPLIENNTNRDVSDVVNYIRATEFALERLKTLPLCNRLIKETHAVLLESARGQEKNPGEFRYSQNWIGGQGSTLKNARYIPPNPEDMLTAMSDLEKYINSDDTLDPLIQAALIHYQFETTHPFLDGNGRVGRLLITLFLMEKGILSTPALYISYYLKMNRIEYYGRMTQVRRTGDYEQWISFFLQAFADSAEDAIHTIDRLTELHDKNLKLFDALTKRQRTSALKVFAYLESNPIIDIQKTATALEMSYNTVAKVVSILIDDEILEQTDKSGKAKIYSYIEYLNILRKDT
;
A
#
# COMPACT_ATOMS: atom_id res chain seq x y z
N MET A 1 15.58 -33.85 5.36
CA MET A 1 14.88 -33.03 6.37
C MET A 1 13.71 -32.41 5.69
N THR A 2 12.50 -32.56 6.20
CA THR A 2 11.32 -31.86 5.67
C THR A 2 11.52 -30.36 5.91
N ASN A 3 11.49 -29.58 4.83
CA ASN A 3 11.55 -28.13 4.90
C ASN A 3 10.27 -27.62 5.57
N ARG A 4 10.39 -26.89 6.69
CA ARG A 4 9.23 -26.36 7.45
C ARG A 4 8.38 -25.35 6.66
N ALA A 5 8.90 -24.82 5.54
CA ALA A 5 8.14 -23.91 4.66
C ALA A 5 7.23 -24.67 3.69
N GLY A 6 7.48 -25.94 3.42
CA GLY A 6 6.71 -26.74 2.48
C GLY A 6 7.56 -27.68 1.65
N THR A 7 7.00 -28.16 0.56
CA THR A 7 7.62 -29.17 -0.32
C THR A 7 7.36 -28.86 -1.80
N PHE A 8 8.30 -29.24 -2.64
CA PHE A 8 8.06 -29.26 -4.09
C PHE A 8 7.29 -30.52 -4.47
N VAL A 9 6.30 -30.38 -5.32
CA VAL A 9 5.38 -31.45 -5.75
C VAL A 9 5.40 -31.52 -7.27
N SER A 10 5.68 -32.72 -7.79
CA SER A 10 5.59 -32.99 -9.22
C SER A 10 4.14 -33.08 -9.65
N ASN A 11 3.80 -32.36 -10.70
CA ASN A 11 2.47 -32.33 -11.32
C ASN A 11 2.61 -32.84 -12.77
N LEU A 12 1.61 -33.58 -13.22
CA LEU A 12 1.55 -34.18 -14.54
C LEU A 12 2.75 -35.15 -14.81
N SER A 13 2.85 -35.65 -16.03
CA SER A 13 3.89 -36.58 -16.45
C SER A 13 4.35 -36.29 -17.89
N GLY A 14 5.50 -36.85 -18.27
CA GLY A 14 6.09 -36.70 -19.60
C GLY A 14 6.50 -35.23 -19.88
N GLU A 15 6.28 -34.79 -21.08
CA GLU A 15 6.67 -33.42 -21.51
C GLU A 15 5.92 -32.30 -20.81
N MET A 16 4.77 -32.61 -20.20
CA MET A 16 3.93 -31.62 -19.46
C MET A 16 4.26 -31.60 -17.98
N ALA A 17 5.21 -32.41 -17.49
CA ALA A 17 5.61 -32.42 -16.09
C ALA A 17 6.20 -31.07 -15.65
N TYR A 18 5.82 -30.62 -14.44
CA TYR A 18 6.38 -29.46 -13.79
C TYR A 18 6.36 -29.65 -12.27
N GLU A 19 7.17 -28.90 -11.54
CA GLU A 19 7.17 -28.88 -10.08
C GLU A 19 6.57 -27.58 -9.57
N SER A 20 5.55 -27.68 -8.69
CA SER A 20 4.99 -26.58 -7.95
C SER A 20 5.38 -26.66 -6.48
N PHE A 21 5.39 -25.51 -5.79
CA PHE A 21 5.67 -25.47 -4.37
C PHE A 21 4.36 -25.56 -3.57
N ARG A 22 4.23 -26.58 -2.72
CA ARG A 22 3.14 -26.74 -1.75
C ARG A 22 3.61 -26.17 -0.42
N PRO A 23 3.09 -24.99 0.04
CA PRO A 23 3.48 -24.44 1.32
C PRO A 23 2.93 -25.29 2.47
N ALA A 24 3.70 -25.36 3.57
CA ALA A 24 3.22 -25.90 4.83
C ALA A 24 2.27 -24.88 5.51
N PRO A 25 1.33 -25.33 6.35
CA PRO A 25 0.49 -24.41 7.12
C PRO A 25 1.31 -23.62 8.12
N LEU A 26 0.80 -22.43 8.50
CA LEU A 26 1.32 -21.61 9.58
C LEU A 26 0.65 -22.00 10.92
N PRO A 27 1.33 -21.78 12.09
CA PRO A 27 2.72 -21.32 12.22
C PRO A 27 3.74 -22.39 11.80
N PRO A 28 4.98 -21.99 11.46
CA PRO A 28 6.02 -22.95 11.06
C PRO A 28 6.35 -23.96 12.17
N ASN A 29 6.65 -25.19 11.77
CA ASN A 29 7.14 -26.23 12.68
C ASN A 29 8.46 -26.81 12.12
N PRO A 30 9.61 -26.68 12.86
CA PRO A 30 9.81 -26.07 14.19
C PRO A 30 9.42 -24.58 14.27
N PRO A 31 9.07 -24.08 15.48
CA PRO A 31 8.67 -22.69 15.70
C PRO A 31 9.77 -21.69 15.33
N ILE A 32 9.36 -20.43 15.15
CA ILE A 32 10.28 -19.30 14.98
C ILE A 32 11.07 -19.07 16.26
N GLU A 33 12.38 -18.96 16.15
CA GLU A 33 13.26 -18.64 17.27
C GLU A 33 13.49 -17.13 17.33
N VAL A 34 12.79 -16.46 18.27
CA VAL A 34 12.90 -15.01 18.48
C VAL A 34 13.98 -14.74 19.53
N SER A 35 15.24 -14.63 19.09
CA SER A 35 16.40 -14.39 19.97
C SER A 35 17.42 -13.45 19.30
N GLY A 36 18.40 -12.99 20.06
CA GLY A 36 19.53 -12.22 19.56
C GLY A 36 19.15 -11.00 18.71
N GLU A 37 19.67 -10.92 17.48
CA GLU A 37 19.43 -9.82 16.56
C GLU A 37 17.95 -9.70 16.16
N LEU A 38 17.26 -10.82 15.98
CA LEU A 38 15.84 -10.81 15.61
C LEU A 38 14.98 -10.16 16.69
N LEU A 39 15.25 -10.47 17.97
CA LEU A 39 14.58 -9.84 19.11
C LEU A 39 14.87 -8.32 19.17
N THR A 40 16.11 -7.91 18.92
CA THR A 40 16.47 -6.49 18.89
C THR A 40 15.70 -5.73 17.82
N LYS A 41 15.61 -6.29 16.60
CA LYS A 41 14.81 -5.69 15.50
C LYS A 41 13.33 -5.65 15.81
N LEU A 42 12.79 -6.68 16.45
CA LEU A 42 11.39 -6.72 16.86
C LEU A 42 11.06 -5.59 17.85
N ILE A 43 11.93 -5.39 18.85
CA ILE A 43 11.78 -4.31 19.85
C ILE A 43 11.85 -2.94 19.15
N ASP A 44 12.79 -2.72 18.23
CA ASP A 44 12.93 -1.46 17.49
C ASP A 44 11.71 -1.17 16.62
N ALA A 45 11.24 -2.15 15.86
CA ALA A 45 10.05 -2.01 15.02
C ALA A 45 8.80 -1.68 15.86
N ASN A 46 8.55 -2.41 16.94
CA ASN A 46 7.43 -2.14 17.85
C ASN A 46 7.52 -0.73 18.46
N LYS A 47 8.70 -0.30 18.88
CA LYS A 47 8.90 1.05 19.45
C LYS A 47 8.59 2.15 18.43
N LYS A 48 9.07 2.02 17.20
CA LYS A 48 8.83 3.01 16.14
C LYS A 48 7.36 3.04 15.72
N ILE A 49 6.70 1.88 15.59
CA ILE A 49 5.26 1.81 15.28
C ILE A 49 4.43 2.41 16.42
N ALA A 50 4.75 2.13 17.67
CA ALA A 50 4.06 2.73 18.81
C ALA A 50 4.24 4.26 18.86
N THR A 51 5.41 4.77 18.44
CA THR A 51 5.66 6.21 18.31
C THR A 51 4.80 6.81 17.20
N LEU A 52 4.73 6.17 16.02
CA LEU A 52 3.88 6.56 14.90
C LEU A 52 2.41 6.60 15.33
N GLU A 53 1.93 5.56 16.01
CA GLU A 53 0.55 5.48 16.49
C GLU A 53 0.23 6.59 17.50
N GLY A 54 1.16 6.89 18.41
CA GLY A 54 1.03 7.98 19.37
C GLY A 54 0.97 9.37 18.70
N LEU A 55 1.68 9.58 17.61
CA LEU A 55 1.61 10.81 16.81
C LEU A 55 0.30 10.89 16.04
N SER A 56 -0.13 9.79 15.42
CA SER A 56 -1.39 9.70 14.66
C SER A 56 -2.59 10.21 15.43
N SER A 57 -2.64 9.94 16.73
CA SER A 57 -3.74 10.37 17.60
C SER A 57 -3.74 11.88 17.91
N ARG A 58 -2.67 12.61 17.62
CA ARG A 58 -2.48 14.04 17.97
C ARG A 58 -2.59 14.99 16.79
N ILE A 59 -2.57 14.48 15.56
CA ILE A 59 -2.60 15.32 14.37
C ILE A 59 -4.05 15.78 14.10
N PRO A 60 -4.33 17.11 14.04
CA PRO A 60 -5.68 17.64 13.87
C PRO A 60 -6.37 17.15 12.58
N ASN A 61 -5.61 16.84 11.54
CA ASN A 61 -6.10 16.45 10.22
C ASN A 61 -5.52 15.10 9.77
N MET A 62 -5.45 14.11 10.67
CA MET A 62 -4.93 12.77 10.35
C MET A 62 -5.59 12.16 9.10
N GLY A 63 -6.88 12.38 8.89
CA GLY A 63 -7.57 11.91 7.68
C GLY A 63 -6.96 12.41 6.37
N LEU A 64 -6.41 13.64 6.35
CA LEU A 64 -5.73 14.19 5.19
C LEU A 64 -4.40 13.49 4.93
N PHE A 65 -3.60 13.32 5.98
CA PHE A 65 -2.34 12.58 5.92
C PHE A 65 -2.57 11.15 5.42
N VAL A 66 -3.51 10.43 6.03
CA VAL A 66 -3.87 9.06 5.63
C VAL A 66 -4.28 9.00 4.15
N SER A 67 -5.11 9.93 3.69
CA SER A 67 -5.53 9.98 2.28
C SER A 67 -4.34 10.13 1.32
N MET A 68 -3.36 10.97 1.65
CA MET A 68 -2.15 11.12 0.85
C MET A 68 -1.22 9.90 0.94
N TYR A 69 -1.11 9.32 2.13
CA TYR A 69 -0.31 8.12 2.35
C TYR A 69 -0.88 6.89 1.63
N VAL A 70 -2.19 6.73 1.60
CA VAL A 70 -2.86 5.70 0.79
C VAL A 70 -2.52 5.86 -0.71
N ARG A 71 -2.51 7.10 -1.22
CA ARG A 71 -2.13 7.37 -2.62
C ARG A 71 -0.67 7.05 -2.89
N LYS A 72 0.23 7.45 -1.98
CA LYS A 72 1.68 7.13 -2.07
C LYS A 72 1.89 5.61 -2.07
N GLU A 73 1.25 4.89 -1.16
CA GLU A 73 1.32 3.42 -1.11
C GLU A 73 0.79 2.78 -2.39
N ALA A 74 -0.38 3.21 -2.88
CA ALA A 74 -0.96 2.68 -4.11
C ALA A 74 -0.03 2.84 -5.31
N LEU A 75 0.65 3.99 -5.41
CA LEU A 75 1.66 4.25 -6.42
C LEU A 75 2.86 3.31 -6.28
N LEU A 76 3.50 3.31 -5.11
CA LEU A 76 4.72 2.54 -4.86
C LEU A 76 4.49 1.03 -5.00
N SER A 77 3.38 0.54 -4.46
CA SER A 77 2.96 -0.85 -4.57
C SER A 77 2.74 -1.27 -6.04
N SER A 78 2.11 -0.40 -6.84
CA SER A 78 1.90 -0.67 -8.27
C SER A 78 3.21 -0.58 -9.08
N GLN A 79 4.13 0.30 -8.69
CA GLN A 79 5.45 0.41 -9.34
C GLN A 79 6.32 -0.83 -9.10
N ILE A 80 6.17 -1.55 -7.97
CA ILE A 80 6.82 -2.85 -7.77
C ILE A 80 6.41 -3.84 -8.86
N GLU A 81 5.16 -3.79 -9.31
CA GLU A 81 4.60 -4.63 -10.38
C GLU A 81 4.91 -4.10 -11.80
N GLY A 82 5.55 -2.94 -11.92
CA GLY A 82 6.02 -2.40 -13.19
C GLY A 82 5.16 -1.27 -13.79
N THR A 83 4.16 -0.78 -13.05
CA THR A 83 3.35 0.37 -13.43
C THR A 83 4.21 1.62 -13.58
N GLN A 84 4.02 2.37 -14.67
CA GLN A 84 4.71 3.62 -14.96
C GLN A 84 3.76 4.80 -14.76
N CYS A 85 3.69 5.31 -13.54
CA CYS A 85 2.80 6.40 -13.14
C CYS A 85 3.54 7.25 -12.11
N THR A 86 3.29 8.56 -12.09
CA THR A 86 3.85 9.51 -11.13
C THR A 86 2.81 9.88 -10.06
N LEU A 87 3.26 10.52 -8.98
CA LEU A 87 2.36 11.03 -7.95
C LEU A 87 1.45 12.14 -8.51
N GLU A 88 1.98 12.99 -9.40
CA GLU A 88 1.26 14.06 -10.07
C GLU A 88 0.14 13.53 -10.95
N ASP A 89 0.36 12.42 -11.65
CA ASP A 89 -0.66 11.79 -12.48
C ASP A 89 -1.89 11.39 -11.65
N ILE A 90 -1.67 10.91 -10.42
CA ILE A 90 -2.74 10.45 -9.53
C ILE A 90 -3.42 11.62 -8.83
N LEU A 91 -2.68 12.69 -8.55
CA LEU A 91 -3.17 13.89 -7.86
C LEU A 91 -3.77 14.92 -8.81
N ASN A 92 -3.68 14.70 -10.12
CA ASN A 92 -4.22 15.62 -11.12
C ASN A 92 -5.73 15.78 -10.93
N PRO A 93 -6.26 17.00 -10.73
CA PRO A 93 -7.70 17.21 -10.60
C PRO A 93 -8.50 16.81 -11.83
N LEU A 94 -7.84 16.64 -12.98
CA LEU A 94 -8.45 16.18 -14.24
C LEU A 94 -8.24 14.68 -14.49
N ILE A 95 -7.91 13.89 -13.47
CA ILE A 95 -7.62 12.45 -13.54
C ILE A 95 -8.73 11.64 -14.22
N GLU A 96 -9.99 12.06 -14.09
CA GLU A 96 -11.15 11.43 -14.75
C GLU A 96 -11.04 11.42 -16.27
N ASN A 97 -10.30 12.38 -16.85
CA ASN A 97 -10.03 12.48 -18.28
C ASN A 97 -8.78 11.71 -18.71
N ASN A 98 -8.06 11.10 -17.75
CA ASN A 98 -6.83 10.39 -18.03
C ASN A 98 -7.14 8.97 -18.53
N THR A 99 -6.75 8.69 -19.76
CA THR A 99 -6.94 7.37 -20.40
C THR A 99 -5.74 6.44 -20.20
N ASN A 100 -4.73 6.86 -19.45
CA ASN A 100 -3.56 6.03 -19.15
C ASN A 100 -3.97 4.87 -18.23
N ARG A 101 -3.70 3.66 -18.69
CA ARG A 101 -4.05 2.42 -17.97
C ARG A 101 -3.30 2.29 -16.65
N ASP A 102 -2.05 2.74 -16.60
CA ASP A 102 -1.23 2.67 -15.39
C ASP A 102 -1.81 3.57 -14.29
N VAL A 103 -2.34 4.75 -14.65
CA VAL A 103 -3.06 5.63 -13.73
C VAL A 103 -4.33 4.95 -13.22
N SER A 104 -5.10 4.32 -14.12
CA SER A 104 -6.32 3.59 -13.74
C SER A 104 -6.03 2.45 -12.76
N ASP A 105 -4.94 1.71 -12.95
CA ASP A 105 -4.53 0.61 -12.06
C ASP A 105 -4.20 1.14 -10.64
N VAL A 106 -3.54 2.31 -10.53
CA VAL A 106 -3.26 2.94 -9.24
C VAL A 106 -4.54 3.47 -8.58
N VAL A 107 -5.42 4.11 -9.33
CA VAL A 107 -6.72 4.60 -8.83
C VAL A 107 -7.58 3.45 -8.30
N ASN A 108 -7.60 2.31 -9.00
CA ASN A 108 -8.32 1.13 -8.55
C ASN A 108 -7.70 0.55 -7.26
N TYR A 109 -6.38 0.60 -7.11
CA TYR A 109 -5.75 0.20 -5.85
C TYR A 109 -6.13 1.12 -4.68
N ILE A 110 -6.21 2.44 -4.90
CA ILE A 110 -6.71 3.39 -3.90
C ILE A 110 -8.14 3.01 -3.49
N ARG A 111 -9.04 2.80 -4.45
CA ARG A 111 -10.43 2.39 -4.19
C ARG A 111 -10.52 1.05 -3.46
N ALA A 112 -9.68 0.08 -3.85
CA ALA A 112 -9.63 -1.23 -3.19
C ALA A 112 -9.14 -1.11 -1.74
N THR A 113 -8.19 -0.22 -1.47
CA THR A 113 -7.72 0.06 -0.11
C THR A 113 -8.82 0.70 0.74
N GLU A 114 -9.48 1.74 0.24
CA GLU A 114 -10.59 2.42 0.93
C GLU A 114 -11.75 1.45 1.18
N PHE A 115 -12.12 0.64 0.18
CA PHE A 115 -13.13 -0.40 0.31
C PHE A 115 -12.77 -1.42 1.40
N ALA A 116 -11.54 -1.94 1.39
CA ALA A 116 -11.09 -2.95 2.34
C ALA A 116 -11.08 -2.41 3.79
N LEU A 117 -10.62 -1.17 3.99
CA LEU A 117 -10.61 -0.50 5.29
C LEU A 117 -12.04 -0.30 5.84
N GLU A 118 -12.98 0.12 5.00
CA GLU A 118 -14.36 0.26 5.41
C GLU A 118 -15.01 -1.10 5.70
N ARG A 119 -14.72 -2.08 4.83
CA ARG A 119 -15.28 -3.43 4.96
C ARG A 119 -14.78 -4.17 6.20
N LEU A 120 -13.50 -3.92 6.60
CA LEU A 120 -12.88 -4.50 7.79
C LEU A 120 -13.63 -4.13 9.09
N LYS A 121 -14.37 -3.02 9.12
CA LYS A 121 -15.20 -2.64 10.29
C LYS A 121 -16.36 -3.61 10.55
N THR A 122 -16.77 -4.38 9.56
CA THR A 122 -17.95 -5.26 9.60
C THR A 122 -17.68 -6.71 9.25
N LEU A 123 -16.53 -7.00 8.66
CA LEU A 123 -16.11 -8.33 8.24
C LEU A 123 -14.64 -8.54 8.65
N PRO A 124 -14.32 -9.59 9.42
CA PRO A 124 -12.94 -9.87 9.79
C PRO A 124 -12.09 -10.18 8.56
N LEU A 125 -10.77 -10.10 8.71
CA LEU A 125 -9.83 -10.43 7.65
C LEU A 125 -9.93 -11.92 7.30
N CYS A 126 -10.53 -12.21 6.17
CA CYS A 126 -10.87 -13.55 5.71
C CYS A 126 -10.81 -13.64 4.18
N ASN A 127 -10.87 -14.84 3.63
CA ASN A 127 -10.86 -15.06 2.18
C ASN A 127 -11.96 -14.30 1.44
N ARG A 128 -13.12 -14.09 2.07
CA ARG A 128 -14.19 -13.29 1.50
C ARG A 128 -13.77 -11.83 1.33
N LEU A 129 -13.22 -11.20 2.37
CA LEU A 129 -12.73 -9.82 2.31
C LEU A 129 -11.63 -9.67 1.26
N ILE A 130 -10.68 -10.63 1.21
CA ILE A 130 -9.60 -10.68 0.22
C ILE A 130 -10.17 -10.71 -1.20
N LYS A 131 -11.16 -11.55 -1.48
CA LYS A 131 -11.81 -11.69 -2.79
C LYS A 131 -12.61 -10.43 -3.16
N GLU A 132 -13.39 -9.87 -2.24
CA GLU A 132 -14.14 -8.63 -2.45
C GLU A 132 -13.18 -7.46 -2.77
N THR A 133 -12.06 -7.35 -2.05
CA THR A 133 -11.01 -6.33 -2.28
C THR A 133 -10.34 -6.50 -3.64
N HIS A 134 -10.02 -7.75 -4.02
CA HIS A 134 -9.44 -8.05 -5.33
C HIS A 134 -10.40 -7.72 -6.48
N ALA A 135 -11.71 -7.90 -6.29
CA ALA A 135 -12.71 -7.52 -7.30
C ALA A 135 -12.66 -6.02 -7.60
N VAL A 136 -12.58 -5.17 -6.56
CA VAL A 136 -12.45 -3.72 -6.71
C VAL A 136 -11.11 -3.34 -7.35
N LEU A 137 -10.02 -4.01 -6.96
CA LEU A 137 -8.68 -3.76 -7.52
C LEU A 137 -8.62 -3.97 -9.03
N LEU A 138 -9.34 -4.96 -9.56
CA LEU A 138 -9.34 -5.31 -10.97
C LEU A 138 -10.58 -4.83 -11.74
N GLU A 139 -11.29 -3.82 -11.24
CA GLU A 139 -12.50 -3.26 -11.87
C GLU A 139 -12.23 -2.54 -13.22
N SER A 140 -11.03 -2.64 -13.78
CA SER A 140 -10.68 -2.08 -15.08
C SER A 140 -10.98 -3.05 -16.23
N ALA A 141 -11.09 -2.52 -17.46
CA ALA A 141 -11.26 -3.33 -18.67
C ALA A 141 -10.14 -4.38 -18.85
N ARG A 142 -8.92 -4.09 -18.36
CA ARG A 142 -7.77 -5.02 -18.37
C ARG A 142 -7.92 -6.13 -17.34
N GLY A 143 -8.63 -5.87 -16.24
CA GLY A 143 -8.80 -6.82 -15.15
C GLY A 143 -9.90 -7.85 -15.37
N GLN A 144 -10.86 -7.58 -16.27
CA GLN A 144 -12.04 -8.46 -16.49
C GLN A 144 -11.65 -9.88 -16.92
N GLU A 145 -10.61 -10.03 -17.74
CA GLU A 145 -10.10 -11.34 -18.18
C GLU A 145 -9.35 -12.11 -17.10
N LYS A 146 -9.10 -11.49 -15.93
CA LYS A 146 -8.35 -12.04 -14.80
C LYS A 146 -9.24 -12.53 -13.66
N ASN A 147 -10.54 -12.71 -13.92
CA ASN A 147 -11.52 -13.19 -12.95
C ASN A 147 -11.52 -12.39 -11.64
N PRO A 148 -11.89 -11.09 -11.65
CA PRO A 148 -11.90 -10.24 -10.46
C PRO A 148 -12.68 -10.88 -9.32
N GLY A 149 -12.09 -10.94 -8.14
CA GLY A 149 -12.72 -11.51 -6.94
C GLY A 149 -12.73 -13.03 -6.84
N GLU A 150 -12.15 -13.75 -7.82
CA GLU A 150 -12.15 -15.20 -7.78
C GLU A 150 -10.74 -15.79 -7.71
N PHE A 151 -10.55 -16.80 -6.84
CA PHE A 151 -9.32 -17.57 -6.84
C PHE A 151 -9.18 -18.33 -8.15
N ARG A 152 -7.95 -18.46 -8.63
CA ARG A 152 -7.64 -19.13 -9.88
C ARG A 152 -8.01 -20.62 -9.84
N TYR A 153 -8.49 -21.11 -10.94
CA TYR A 153 -8.73 -22.52 -11.17
C TYR A 153 -7.71 -23.16 -12.15
N SER A 154 -6.76 -22.37 -12.63
CA SER A 154 -5.68 -22.80 -13.50
C SER A 154 -4.31 -22.57 -12.85
N GLN A 155 -3.30 -23.30 -13.33
CA GLN A 155 -1.93 -23.08 -12.90
C GLN A 155 -1.41 -21.76 -13.44
N ASN A 156 -0.84 -20.94 -12.55
CA ASN A 156 -0.08 -19.76 -12.90
C ASN A 156 1.41 -19.95 -12.56
N TRP A 157 2.24 -19.01 -12.98
CA TRP A 157 3.66 -19.00 -12.68
C TRP A 157 4.19 -17.56 -12.62
N ILE A 158 5.32 -17.38 -11.95
CA ILE A 158 6.03 -16.13 -11.84
C ILE A 158 7.33 -16.22 -12.64
N GLY A 159 7.52 -15.31 -13.59
CA GLY A 159 8.70 -15.27 -14.45
C GLY A 159 8.75 -13.99 -15.28
N GLY A 160 9.84 -13.82 -16.04
CA GLY A 160 9.97 -12.72 -17.00
C GLY A 160 9.04 -12.87 -18.21
N GLN A 161 9.04 -11.86 -19.07
CA GLN A 161 8.27 -11.90 -20.32
C GLN A 161 8.64 -13.15 -21.16
N GLY A 162 7.63 -13.89 -21.61
CA GLY A 162 7.81 -15.13 -22.37
C GLY A 162 8.13 -16.37 -21.54
N SER A 163 8.10 -16.28 -20.20
CA SER A 163 8.24 -17.48 -19.36
C SER A 163 7.03 -18.40 -19.48
N THR A 164 7.32 -19.68 -19.31
CA THR A 164 6.36 -20.79 -19.32
C THR A 164 6.55 -21.61 -18.05
N LEU A 165 5.70 -22.61 -17.80
CA LEU A 165 5.88 -23.54 -16.68
C LEU A 165 7.24 -24.26 -16.69
N LYS A 166 7.90 -24.40 -17.85
CA LYS A 166 9.22 -25.07 -17.96
C LYS A 166 10.39 -24.22 -17.50
N ASN A 167 10.28 -22.88 -17.59
CA ASN A 167 11.37 -21.95 -17.29
C ASN A 167 10.98 -20.83 -16.33
N ALA A 168 9.84 -20.97 -15.66
CA ALA A 168 9.37 -20.03 -14.67
C ALA A 168 10.35 -19.92 -13.49
N ARG A 169 10.50 -18.72 -12.97
CA ARG A 169 11.29 -18.46 -11.75
C ARG A 169 10.67 -19.11 -10.52
N TYR A 170 9.35 -19.17 -10.47
CA TYR A 170 8.57 -19.76 -9.40
C TYR A 170 7.24 -20.28 -9.92
N ILE A 171 6.86 -21.47 -9.49
CA ILE A 171 5.56 -22.05 -9.76
C ILE A 171 4.83 -22.23 -8.43
N PRO A 172 3.78 -21.43 -8.19
CA PRO A 172 2.92 -21.53 -7.01
C PRO A 172 2.22 -22.89 -6.92
N PRO A 173 1.57 -23.22 -5.78
CA PRO A 173 0.84 -24.48 -5.63
C PRO A 173 -0.18 -24.67 -6.76
N ASN A 174 -0.46 -25.92 -7.10
CA ASN A 174 -1.56 -26.24 -8.01
C ASN A 174 -2.92 -25.75 -7.44
N PRO A 175 -3.99 -25.67 -8.23
CA PRO A 175 -5.27 -25.09 -7.75
C PRO A 175 -5.85 -25.77 -6.50
N GLU A 176 -5.72 -27.07 -6.32
CA GLU A 176 -6.22 -27.79 -5.14
C GLU A 176 -5.40 -27.46 -3.89
N ASP A 177 -4.08 -27.53 -4.00
CA ASP A 177 -3.15 -27.15 -2.93
C ASP A 177 -3.28 -25.66 -2.59
N MET A 178 -3.54 -24.81 -3.58
CA MET A 178 -3.78 -23.37 -3.38
C MET A 178 -5.03 -23.11 -2.54
N LEU A 179 -6.16 -23.78 -2.83
CA LEU A 179 -7.39 -23.63 -2.05
C LEU A 179 -7.19 -24.08 -0.60
N THR A 180 -6.47 -25.20 -0.41
CA THR A 180 -6.09 -25.69 0.92
C THR A 180 -5.23 -24.66 1.66
N ALA A 181 -4.18 -24.14 1.00
CA ALA A 181 -3.28 -23.15 1.58
C ALA A 181 -4.00 -21.85 1.95
N MET A 182 -4.97 -21.38 1.14
CA MET A 182 -5.77 -20.20 1.46
C MET A 182 -6.74 -20.43 2.64
N SER A 183 -7.31 -21.64 2.74
CA SER A 183 -8.12 -22.01 3.91
C SER A 183 -7.28 -22.05 5.19
N ASP A 184 -6.07 -22.60 5.12
CA ASP A 184 -5.18 -22.68 6.28
C ASP A 184 -4.63 -21.29 6.66
N LEU A 185 -4.36 -20.42 5.68
CA LEU A 185 -3.96 -19.05 5.91
C LEU A 185 -5.07 -18.25 6.63
N GLU A 186 -6.33 -18.41 6.22
CA GLU A 186 -7.48 -17.79 6.90
C GLU A 186 -7.62 -18.24 8.35
N LYS A 187 -7.44 -19.54 8.62
CA LYS A 187 -7.44 -20.07 9.99
C LYS A 187 -6.31 -19.45 10.82
N TYR A 188 -5.11 -19.31 10.23
CA TYR A 188 -3.97 -18.71 10.91
C TYR A 188 -4.20 -17.23 11.23
N ILE A 189 -4.70 -16.44 10.27
CA ILE A 189 -5.04 -15.02 10.46
C ILE A 189 -5.97 -14.82 11.66
N ASN A 190 -6.96 -15.73 11.80
CA ASN A 190 -8.00 -15.66 12.83
C ASN A 190 -7.67 -16.51 14.07
N SER A 191 -6.46 -17.04 14.20
CA SER A 191 -6.04 -17.81 15.36
C SER A 191 -5.50 -16.91 16.49
N ASP A 192 -5.51 -17.47 17.71
CA ASP A 192 -4.87 -16.88 18.89
C ASP A 192 -3.38 -17.31 18.95
N ASP A 193 -2.59 -16.95 17.94
CA ASP A 193 -1.15 -17.21 17.96
C ASP A 193 -0.44 -16.31 18.99
N THR A 194 0.58 -16.86 19.64
CA THR A 194 1.38 -16.16 20.66
C THR A 194 2.53 -15.34 20.08
N LEU A 195 2.80 -15.45 18.78
CA LEU A 195 3.80 -14.64 18.10
C LEU A 195 3.38 -13.17 18.06
N ASP A 196 4.38 -12.29 18.12
CA ASP A 196 4.15 -10.85 17.95
C ASP A 196 3.44 -10.55 16.61
N PRO A 197 2.45 -9.64 16.57
CA PRO A 197 1.70 -9.32 15.35
C PRO A 197 2.55 -8.88 14.17
N LEU A 198 3.72 -8.26 14.38
CA LEU A 198 4.63 -7.90 13.28
C LEU A 198 5.26 -9.15 12.64
N ILE A 199 5.57 -10.16 13.45
CA ILE A 199 6.05 -11.46 12.95
C ILE A 199 4.93 -12.17 12.21
N GLN A 200 3.71 -12.18 12.78
CA GLN A 200 2.54 -12.77 12.12
C GLN A 200 2.28 -12.10 10.77
N ALA A 201 2.33 -10.76 10.68
CA ALA A 201 2.15 -10.02 9.42
C ALA A 201 3.19 -10.43 8.36
N ALA A 202 4.45 -10.59 8.76
CA ALA A 202 5.51 -11.06 7.86
C ALA A 202 5.24 -12.50 7.35
N LEU A 203 4.77 -13.40 8.22
CA LEU A 203 4.42 -14.77 7.86
C LEU A 203 3.20 -14.83 6.94
N ILE A 204 2.15 -14.06 7.24
CA ILE A 204 0.92 -13.96 6.44
C ILE A 204 1.25 -13.46 5.03
N HIS A 205 2.04 -12.40 4.94
CA HIS A 205 2.45 -11.86 3.64
C HIS A 205 3.27 -12.87 2.83
N TYR A 206 4.25 -13.54 3.44
CA TYR A 206 5.02 -14.60 2.80
C TYR A 206 4.13 -15.71 2.26
N GLN A 207 3.20 -16.19 3.10
CA GLN A 207 2.32 -17.31 2.76
C GLN A 207 1.37 -16.94 1.62
N PHE A 208 0.79 -15.74 1.65
CA PHE A 208 -0.08 -15.24 0.59
C PHE A 208 0.66 -15.12 -0.74
N GLU A 209 1.83 -14.48 -0.74
CA GLU A 209 2.66 -14.32 -1.95
C GLU A 209 3.14 -15.68 -2.49
N THR A 210 3.44 -16.63 -1.61
CA THR A 210 3.83 -17.99 -1.99
C THR A 210 2.67 -18.77 -2.57
N THR A 211 1.46 -18.62 -2.03
CA THR A 211 0.24 -19.27 -2.51
C THR A 211 -0.24 -18.70 -3.84
N HIS A 212 -0.09 -17.40 -4.04
CA HIS A 212 -0.39 -16.66 -5.28
C HIS A 212 -1.78 -16.99 -5.85
N PRO A 213 -2.86 -16.73 -5.09
CA PRO A 213 -4.18 -17.31 -5.34
C PRO A 213 -4.93 -16.72 -6.53
N PHE A 214 -4.52 -15.58 -7.07
CA PHE A 214 -5.18 -14.90 -8.17
C PHE A 214 -4.38 -15.00 -9.47
N LEU A 215 -5.02 -14.72 -10.61
CA LEU A 215 -4.34 -14.65 -11.91
C LEU A 215 -3.50 -13.38 -12.08
N ASP A 216 -3.87 -12.29 -11.39
CA ASP A 216 -3.18 -11.00 -11.34
C ASP A 216 -3.45 -10.31 -10.01
N GLY A 217 -2.72 -9.24 -9.66
CA GLY A 217 -2.98 -8.41 -8.47
C GLY A 217 -2.54 -9.02 -7.13
N ASN A 218 -1.90 -10.20 -7.11
CA ASN A 218 -1.48 -10.83 -5.86
C ASN A 218 -0.56 -9.93 -5.03
N GLY A 219 0.49 -9.37 -5.63
CA GLY A 219 1.44 -8.51 -4.91
C GLY A 219 0.76 -7.29 -4.27
N ARG A 220 -0.15 -6.63 -4.98
CA ARG A 220 -0.90 -5.47 -4.46
C ARG A 220 -1.80 -5.87 -3.30
N VAL A 221 -2.57 -6.96 -3.43
CA VAL A 221 -3.40 -7.49 -2.33
C VAL A 221 -2.53 -7.96 -1.18
N GLY A 222 -1.44 -8.69 -1.42
CA GLY A 222 -0.53 -9.20 -0.39
C GLY A 222 0.10 -8.09 0.45
N ARG A 223 0.47 -6.95 -0.16
CA ARG A 223 0.96 -5.78 0.58
C ARG A 223 -0.14 -5.07 1.36
N LEU A 224 -1.33 -4.97 0.80
CA LEU A 224 -2.48 -4.42 1.52
C LEU A 224 -2.88 -5.27 2.74
N LEU A 225 -2.78 -6.60 2.66
CA LEU A 225 -3.06 -7.50 3.78
C LEU A 225 -2.23 -7.19 5.03
N ILE A 226 -1.00 -6.70 4.87
CA ILE A 226 -0.14 -6.31 5.99
C ILE A 226 -0.82 -5.22 6.82
N THR A 227 -1.23 -4.14 6.17
CA THR A 227 -1.90 -3.01 6.83
C THR A 227 -3.24 -3.43 7.45
N LEU A 228 -4.05 -4.20 6.71
CA LEU A 228 -5.35 -4.69 7.20
C LEU A 228 -5.19 -5.57 8.44
N PHE A 229 -4.21 -6.47 8.44
CA PHE A 229 -3.93 -7.34 9.58
C PHE A 229 -3.48 -6.55 10.82
N LEU A 230 -2.56 -5.59 10.66
CA LEU A 230 -2.10 -4.76 11.77
C LEU A 230 -3.23 -3.88 12.36
N MET A 231 -4.15 -3.41 11.52
CA MET A 231 -5.35 -2.69 11.97
C MET A 231 -6.32 -3.61 12.71
N GLU A 232 -6.58 -4.80 12.20
CA GLU A 232 -7.47 -5.78 12.86
C GLU A 232 -6.93 -6.22 14.22
N LYS A 233 -5.60 -6.36 14.35
CA LYS A 233 -4.93 -6.68 15.64
C LYS A 233 -4.79 -5.46 16.56
N GLY A 234 -5.27 -4.28 16.15
CA GLY A 234 -5.22 -3.05 16.95
C GLY A 234 -3.80 -2.47 17.15
N ILE A 235 -2.85 -2.88 16.32
CA ILE A 235 -1.48 -2.32 16.30
C ILE A 235 -1.48 -0.93 15.65
N LEU A 236 -2.37 -0.73 14.68
CA LEU A 236 -2.61 0.54 14.01
C LEU A 236 -4.08 0.94 14.16
N SER A 237 -4.36 2.16 14.59
CA SER A 237 -5.71 2.74 14.58
C SER A 237 -6.04 3.38 13.24
N THR A 238 -5.01 3.80 12.50
CA THR A 238 -5.11 4.40 11.17
C THR A 238 -4.11 3.75 10.21
N PRO A 239 -4.41 3.67 8.90
CA PRO A 239 -3.49 3.09 7.91
C PRO A 239 -2.36 4.08 7.60
N ALA A 240 -1.47 4.34 8.56
CA ALA A 240 -0.36 5.26 8.43
C ALA A 240 1.01 4.56 8.20
N LEU A 241 1.02 3.23 8.16
CA LEU A 241 2.24 2.44 7.96
C LEU A 241 2.14 1.66 6.65
N TYR A 242 3.02 1.97 5.71
CA TYR A 242 3.13 1.30 4.42
C TYR A 242 4.58 0.98 4.10
N ILE A 243 4.84 -0.27 3.78
CA ILE A 243 6.21 -0.77 3.58
C ILE A 243 6.63 -0.87 2.11
N SER A 244 5.75 -0.49 1.15
CA SER A 244 6.02 -0.68 -0.27
C SER A 244 7.22 0.13 -0.76
N TYR A 245 7.51 1.28 -0.15
CA TYR A 245 8.75 2.00 -0.48
C TYR A 245 9.99 1.16 -0.16
N TYR A 246 10.08 0.62 1.05
CA TYR A 246 11.20 -0.22 1.45
C TYR A 246 11.32 -1.46 0.56
N LEU A 247 10.21 -2.13 0.26
CA LEU A 247 10.19 -3.31 -0.61
C LEU A 247 10.60 -2.98 -2.04
N LYS A 248 10.21 -1.81 -2.57
CA LYS A 248 10.59 -1.33 -3.90
C LYS A 248 12.11 -1.10 -3.98
N MET A 249 12.67 -0.38 -3.01
CA MET A 249 14.12 -0.08 -2.95
C MET A 249 14.95 -1.35 -2.77
N ASN A 250 14.45 -2.33 -2.04
CA ASN A 250 15.11 -3.60 -1.76
C ASN A 250 14.51 -4.77 -2.56
N ARG A 251 13.97 -4.52 -3.77
CA ARG A 251 13.18 -5.48 -4.55
C ARG A 251 13.89 -6.81 -4.82
N ILE A 252 15.17 -6.76 -5.13
CA ILE A 252 15.96 -7.98 -5.39
C ILE A 252 16.09 -8.82 -4.12
N GLU A 253 16.37 -8.18 -3.01
CA GLU A 253 16.49 -8.84 -1.70
C GLU A 253 15.13 -9.41 -1.26
N TYR A 254 14.06 -8.64 -1.38
CA TYR A 254 12.69 -9.06 -1.06
C TYR A 254 12.31 -10.38 -1.73
N TYR A 255 12.46 -10.50 -3.04
CA TYR A 255 12.17 -11.76 -3.76
C TYR A 255 13.21 -12.85 -3.48
N GLY A 256 14.46 -12.49 -3.24
CA GLY A 256 15.52 -13.39 -2.85
C GLY A 256 15.24 -14.07 -1.50
N ARG A 257 14.81 -13.29 -0.51
CA ARG A 257 14.45 -13.75 0.83
C ARG A 257 13.27 -14.73 0.82
N MET A 258 12.20 -14.43 0.08
CA MET A 258 11.09 -15.37 -0.11
C MET A 258 11.55 -16.69 -0.75
N THR A 259 12.44 -16.61 -1.74
CA THR A 259 13.00 -17.80 -2.38
C THR A 259 13.84 -18.64 -1.40
N GLN A 260 14.59 -17.98 -0.53
CA GLN A 260 15.37 -18.63 0.51
C GLN A 260 14.49 -19.40 1.50
N VAL A 261 13.39 -18.78 1.97
CA VAL A 261 12.42 -19.48 2.84
C VAL A 261 11.90 -20.75 2.16
N ARG A 262 11.44 -20.66 0.91
CA ARG A 262 10.95 -21.84 0.16
C ARG A 262 11.96 -22.96 0.03
N ARG A 263 13.25 -22.62 -0.10
CA ARG A 263 14.33 -23.61 -0.27
C ARG A 263 14.81 -24.23 1.03
N THR A 264 14.90 -23.44 2.09
CA THR A 264 15.59 -23.86 3.32
C THR A 264 14.71 -23.91 4.56
N GLY A 265 13.54 -23.26 4.53
CA GLY A 265 12.69 -23.06 5.70
C GLY A 265 13.20 -22.00 6.67
N ASP A 266 14.20 -21.20 6.27
CA ASP A 266 14.75 -20.12 7.10
C ASP A 266 13.82 -18.91 7.09
N TYR A 267 12.82 -18.93 7.95
CA TYR A 267 11.89 -17.82 8.15
C TYR A 267 12.53 -16.66 8.91
N GLU A 268 13.52 -16.92 9.78
CA GLU A 268 14.13 -15.91 10.64
C GLU A 268 14.80 -14.81 9.80
N GLN A 269 15.48 -15.13 8.71
CA GLN A 269 16.07 -14.14 7.82
C GLN A 269 15.00 -13.32 7.07
N TRP A 270 13.84 -13.91 6.77
CA TRP A 270 12.69 -13.22 6.17
C TRP A 270 12.06 -12.26 7.16
N ILE A 271 11.78 -12.72 8.38
CA ILE A 271 11.21 -11.92 9.46
C ILE A 271 12.14 -10.77 9.81
N SER A 272 13.46 -11.03 9.91
CA SER A 272 14.47 -9.99 10.16
C SER A 272 14.42 -8.87 9.11
N PHE A 273 14.30 -9.21 7.82
CA PHE A 273 14.13 -8.26 6.73
C PHE A 273 12.83 -7.47 6.85
N PHE A 274 11.74 -8.14 7.21
CA PHE A 274 10.43 -7.52 7.35
C PHE A 274 10.33 -6.58 8.56
N LEU A 275 10.93 -6.95 9.68
CA LEU A 275 11.02 -6.09 10.86
C LEU A 275 11.81 -4.81 10.57
N GLN A 276 12.90 -4.91 9.78
CA GLN A 276 13.62 -3.73 9.32
C GLN A 276 12.73 -2.86 8.41
N ALA A 277 11.98 -3.48 7.50
CA ALA A 277 11.02 -2.74 6.66
C ALA A 277 9.98 -1.98 7.48
N PHE A 278 9.45 -2.59 8.53
CA PHE A 278 8.51 -1.94 9.45
C PHE A 278 9.17 -0.76 10.19
N ALA A 279 10.36 -0.97 10.74
CA ALA A 279 11.08 0.05 11.49
C ALA A 279 11.40 1.28 10.63
N ASP A 280 11.97 1.08 9.44
CA ASP A 280 12.36 2.16 8.54
C ASP A 280 11.15 2.89 7.96
N SER A 281 10.07 2.15 7.63
CA SER A 281 8.83 2.75 7.15
C SER A 281 8.10 3.56 8.23
N ALA A 282 8.11 3.11 9.47
CA ALA A 282 7.54 3.86 10.59
C ALA A 282 8.34 5.15 10.86
N GLU A 283 9.65 5.09 10.80
CA GLU A 283 10.53 6.26 10.95
C GLU A 283 10.31 7.29 9.82
N ASP A 284 10.21 6.84 8.56
CA ASP A 284 9.90 7.70 7.44
C ASP A 284 8.52 8.37 7.58
N ALA A 285 7.50 7.63 8.02
CA ALA A 285 6.17 8.17 8.29
C ALA A 285 6.21 9.25 9.38
N ILE A 286 6.92 9.02 10.49
CA ILE A 286 7.11 9.98 11.57
C ILE A 286 7.75 11.27 11.03
N HIS A 287 8.86 11.17 10.31
CA HIS A 287 9.54 12.33 9.72
C HIS A 287 8.66 13.08 8.72
N THR A 288 7.89 12.38 7.92
CA THR A 288 6.95 13.00 6.98
C THR A 288 5.86 13.77 7.70
N ILE A 289 5.29 13.19 8.77
CA ILE A 289 4.29 13.84 9.62
C ILE A 289 4.85 15.13 10.24
N ASP A 290 6.05 15.06 10.83
CA ASP A 290 6.69 16.22 11.47
C ASP A 290 6.89 17.35 10.45
N ARG A 291 7.44 17.06 9.28
CA ARG A 291 7.66 18.04 8.22
C ARG A 291 6.37 18.67 7.68
N LEU A 292 5.32 17.87 7.48
CA LEU A 292 4.02 18.37 7.04
C LEU A 292 3.36 19.24 8.11
N THR A 293 3.53 18.90 9.38
CA THR A 293 3.02 19.69 10.50
C THR A 293 3.74 21.03 10.60
N GLU A 294 5.07 21.03 10.50
CA GLU A 294 5.88 22.27 10.47
C GLU A 294 5.47 23.18 9.30
N LEU A 295 5.27 22.60 8.11
CA LEU A 295 4.83 23.33 6.93
C LEU A 295 3.42 23.91 7.10
N HIS A 296 2.50 23.14 7.67
CA HIS A 296 1.15 23.59 8.01
C HIS A 296 1.19 24.82 8.94
N ASP A 297 1.90 24.73 10.06
CA ASP A 297 2.02 25.78 11.05
C ASP A 297 2.71 27.04 10.50
N LYS A 298 3.73 26.86 9.65
CA LYS A 298 4.41 27.95 8.93
C LYS A 298 3.41 28.74 8.08
N ASN A 299 2.60 28.04 7.27
CA ASN A 299 1.70 28.67 6.32
C ASN A 299 0.45 29.26 7.00
N LEU A 300 -0.03 28.67 8.10
CA LEU A 300 -1.14 29.25 8.86
C LEU A 300 -0.83 30.65 9.39
N LYS A 301 0.43 30.90 9.80
CA LYS A 301 0.86 32.22 10.29
C LYS A 301 0.77 33.32 9.24
N LEU A 302 0.90 32.97 7.95
CA LEU A 302 0.76 33.94 6.85
C LEU A 302 -0.68 34.52 6.78
N PHE A 303 -1.68 33.73 7.18
CA PHE A 303 -3.09 34.15 7.16
C PHE A 303 -3.48 35.07 8.30
N ASP A 304 -2.60 35.32 9.28
CA ASP A 304 -2.86 36.28 10.37
C ASP A 304 -2.87 37.71 9.88
N ALA A 305 -2.21 38.03 8.76
CA ALA A 305 -2.21 39.33 8.12
C ALA A 305 -3.51 39.63 7.32
N LEU A 306 -4.35 38.61 7.06
CA LEU A 306 -5.55 38.75 6.25
C LEU A 306 -6.72 39.32 7.03
N THR A 307 -7.63 40.01 6.32
CA THR A 307 -8.92 40.43 6.92
C THR A 307 -9.73 39.21 7.34
N LYS A 308 -10.59 39.32 8.33
CA LYS A 308 -11.41 38.22 8.86
C LYS A 308 -12.13 37.44 7.76
N ARG A 309 -12.69 38.11 6.75
CA ARG A 309 -13.39 37.47 5.62
C ARG A 309 -12.43 36.71 4.71
N GLN A 310 -11.27 37.28 4.36
CA GLN A 310 -10.25 36.63 3.55
C GLN A 310 -9.68 35.43 4.26
N ARG A 311 -9.35 35.56 5.57
CA ARG A 311 -8.84 34.47 6.39
C ARG A 311 -9.79 33.26 6.42
N THR A 312 -11.11 33.50 6.61
CA THR A 312 -12.09 32.40 6.60
C THR A 312 -12.08 31.64 5.27
N SER A 313 -12.00 32.34 4.14
CA SER A 313 -11.95 31.69 2.82
C SER A 313 -10.60 31.01 2.56
N ALA A 314 -9.48 31.65 2.97
CA ALA A 314 -8.14 31.10 2.84
C ALA A 314 -7.99 29.79 3.62
N LEU A 315 -8.45 29.73 4.87
CA LEU A 315 -8.41 28.50 5.69
C LEU A 315 -9.20 27.36 5.05
N LYS A 316 -10.37 27.62 4.45
CA LYS A 316 -11.15 26.56 3.77
C LYS A 316 -10.43 26.02 2.54
N VAL A 317 -9.87 26.90 1.70
CA VAL A 317 -9.13 26.49 0.51
C VAL A 317 -7.81 25.82 0.89
N PHE A 318 -7.12 26.28 1.93
CA PHE A 318 -5.88 25.71 2.41
C PHE A 318 -6.09 24.30 2.98
N ALA A 319 -7.14 24.08 3.77
CA ALA A 319 -7.49 22.74 4.25
C ALA A 319 -7.82 21.79 3.08
N TYR A 320 -8.49 22.27 2.05
CA TYR A 320 -8.73 21.48 0.83
C TYR A 320 -7.43 21.17 0.08
N LEU A 321 -6.51 22.13 0.02
CA LEU A 321 -5.22 21.99 -0.65
C LEU A 321 -4.32 20.93 -0.01
N GLU A 322 -4.38 20.75 1.30
CA GLU A 322 -3.65 19.71 2.01
C GLU A 322 -4.15 18.28 1.68
N SER A 323 -5.43 18.17 1.27
CA SER A 323 -6.00 16.91 0.76
C SER A 323 -5.81 16.73 -0.75
N ASN A 324 -5.66 17.83 -1.47
CA ASN A 324 -5.60 17.89 -2.92
C ASN A 324 -4.50 18.88 -3.32
N PRO A 325 -3.22 18.51 -3.22
CA PRO A 325 -2.12 19.45 -3.40
C PRO A 325 -1.91 19.92 -4.84
N ILE A 326 -2.71 19.43 -5.77
CA ILE A 326 -2.81 19.90 -7.14
C ILE A 326 -4.27 20.25 -7.41
N ILE A 327 -4.55 21.50 -7.74
CA ILE A 327 -5.92 22.02 -7.86
C ILE A 327 -6.19 22.75 -9.19
N ASP A 328 -7.46 22.73 -9.58
CA ASP A 328 -8.10 23.63 -10.54
C ASP A 328 -9.13 24.49 -9.83
N ILE A 329 -9.18 25.79 -10.15
CA ILE A 329 -10.05 26.75 -9.43
C ILE A 329 -11.53 26.37 -9.54
N GLN A 330 -11.99 25.90 -10.72
CA GLN A 330 -13.41 25.57 -10.95
C GLN A 330 -13.81 24.34 -10.11
N LYS A 331 -13.01 23.28 -10.16
CA LYS A 331 -13.26 22.05 -9.37
C LYS A 331 -13.20 22.33 -7.87
N THR A 332 -12.23 23.13 -7.42
CA THR A 332 -12.11 23.55 -6.01
C THR A 332 -13.32 24.36 -5.57
N ALA A 333 -13.79 25.28 -6.40
CA ALA A 333 -14.98 26.09 -6.12
C ALA A 333 -16.23 25.21 -5.96
N THR A 334 -16.40 24.23 -6.84
CA THR A 334 -17.50 23.26 -6.77
C THR A 334 -17.39 22.39 -5.51
N ALA A 335 -16.22 21.84 -5.21
CA ALA A 335 -15.99 20.96 -4.05
C ALA A 335 -16.23 21.68 -2.70
N LEU A 336 -15.90 22.96 -2.62
CA LEU A 336 -16.04 23.76 -1.41
C LEU A 336 -17.37 24.55 -1.33
N GLU A 337 -18.25 24.43 -2.34
CA GLU A 337 -19.49 25.21 -2.47
C GLU A 337 -19.23 26.72 -2.40
N MET A 338 -18.13 27.18 -3.00
CA MET A 338 -17.69 28.57 -3.04
C MET A 338 -17.81 29.14 -4.45
N SER A 339 -17.92 30.49 -4.56
CA SER A 339 -17.89 31.11 -5.88
C SER A 339 -16.49 31.01 -6.50
N TYR A 340 -16.42 30.84 -7.85
CA TYR A 340 -15.17 30.87 -8.60
C TYR A 340 -14.29 32.07 -8.25
N ASN A 341 -14.89 33.29 -8.18
CA ASN A 341 -14.17 34.51 -7.88
C ASN A 341 -13.57 34.50 -6.46
N THR A 342 -14.24 33.87 -5.50
CA THR A 342 -13.73 33.76 -4.13
C THR A 342 -12.50 32.84 -4.09
N VAL A 343 -12.59 31.68 -4.73
CA VAL A 343 -11.46 30.74 -4.81
C VAL A 343 -10.30 31.34 -5.60
N ALA A 344 -10.57 31.99 -6.74
CA ALA A 344 -9.55 32.66 -7.54
C ALA A 344 -8.77 33.73 -6.75
N LYS A 345 -9.46 34.53 -5.91
CA LYS A 345 -8.79 35.50 -5.02
C LYS A 345 -7.91 34.82 -3.97
N VAL A 346 -8.38 33.72 -3.38
CA VAL A 346 -7.57 32.93 -2.43
C VAL A 346 -6.36 32.33 -3.12
N VAL A 347 -6.53 31.73 -4.29
CA VAL A 347 -5.41 31.18 -5.09
C VAL A 347 -4.38 32.27 -5.40
N SER A 348 -4.82 33.51 -5.72
CA SER A 348 -3.88 34.63 -5.92
C SER A 348 -3.09 34.94 -4.65
N ILE A 349 -3.73 34.96 -3.47
CA ILE A 349 -3.05 35.17 -2.17
C ILE A 349 -2.04 34.04 -1.94
N LEU A 350 -2.43 32.79 -2.17
CA LEU A 350 -1.54 31.63 -1.97
C LEU A 350 -0.34 31.64 -2.93
N ILE A 351 -0.49 32.23 -4.12
CA ILE A 351 0.62 32.45 -5.06
C ILE A 351 1.54 33.57 -4.58
N ASP A 352 0.95 34.71 -4.13
CA ASP A 352 1.73 35.84 -3.61
C ASP A 352 2.53 35.45 -2.34
N ASP A 353 2.00 34.51 -1.54
CA ASP A 353 2.64 33.93 -0.34
C ASP A 353 3.56 32.74 -0.68
N GLU A 354 3.82 32.44 -1.95
CA GLU A 354 4.68 31.34 -2.44
C GLU A 354 4.23 29.93 -2.00
N ILE A 355 2.96 29.76 -1.62
CA ILE A 355 2.38 28.45 -1.25
C ILE A 355 2.00 27.65 -2.50
N LEU A 356 1.44 28.33 -3.51
CA LEU A 356 1.01 27.74 -4.77
C LEU A 356 1.83 28.25 -5.96
N GLU A 357 2.10 27.34 -6.89
CA GLU A 357 2.66 27.68 -8.20
C GLU A 357 1.71 27.21 -9.32
N GLN A 358 1.63 27.99 -10.40
CA GLN A 358 0.95 27.53 -11.60
C GLN A 358 1.89 26.58 -12.36
N THR A 359 1.56 25.29 -12.38
CA THR A 359 2.45 24.24 -12.93
C THR A 359 2.05 23.76 -14.31
N ASP A 360 0.77 23.85 -14.66
CA ASP A 360 0.31 23.36 -15.97
C ASP A 360 -0.91 24.16 -16.46
N LYS A 361 -1.27 23.90 -17.73
CA LYS A 361 -2.46 24.43 -18.38
C LYS A 361 -3.06 23.38 -19.30
N SER A 362 -4.17 22.80 -18.89
CA SER A 362 -4.94 21.85 -19.70
C SER A 362 -6.11 22.56 -20.39
N GLY A 363 -5.96 22.88 -21.67
CA GLY A 363 -6.94 23.67 -22.41
C GLY A 363 -7.12 25.07 -21.80
N LYS A 364 -8.33 25.36 -21.27
CA LYS A 364 -8.64 26.61 -20.56
C LYS A 364 -8.40 26.55 -19.06
N ALA A 365 -8.25 25.33 -18.49
CA ALA A 365 -8.02 25.13 -17.08
C ALA A 365 -6.55 25.42 -16.70
N LYS A 366 -6.34 26.19 -15.65
CA LYS A 366 -5.03 26.42 -15.04
C LYS A 366 -4.89 25.52 -13.83
N ILE A 367 -3.79 24.78 -13.81
CA ILE A 367 -3.46 23.87 -12.70
C ILE A 367 -2.45 24.54 -11.78
N TYR A 368 -2.71 24.44 -10.50
CA TYR A 368 -1.87 25.01 -9.44
C TYR A 368 -1.43 23.90 -8.49
N SER A 369 -0.16 23.93 -8.09
CA SER A 369 0.44 22.89 -7.26
C SER A 369 1.06 23.47 -5.99
N TYR A 370 0.87 22.78 -4.88
CA TYR A 370 1.50 23.05 -3.60
C TYR A 370 2.87 22.36 -3.55
N ILE A 371 3.87 22.99 -4.16
CA ILE A 371 5.17 22.37 -4.48
C ILE A 371 5.92 21.92 -3.23
N GLU A 372 5.98 22.77 -2.17
CA GLU A 372 6.70 22.43 -0.93
C GLU A 372 6.10 21.17 -0.27
N TYR A 373 4.77 21.08 -0.24
CA TYR A 373 4.03 19.91 0.25
C TYR A 373 4.30 18.64 -0.60
N LEU A 374 4.22 18.77 -1.91
CA LEU A 374 4.51 17.68 -2.85
C LEU A 374 5.94 17.19 -2.71
N ASN A 375 6.93 18.08 -2.51
CA ASN A 375 8.32 17.70 -2.34
C ASN A 375 8.56 16.90 -1.05
N ILE A 376 7.78 17.13 0.00
CA ILE A 376 7.81 16.29 1.21
C ILE A 376 7.30 14.89 0.90
N LEU A 377 6.21 14.77 0.14
CA LEU A 377 5.62 13.48 -0.23
C LEU A 377 6.43 12.72 -1.29
N ARG A 378 7.05 13.44 -2.24
CA ARG A 378 7.84 12.86 -3.35
C ARG A 378 9.14 12.24 -2.91
N LYS A 379 9.64 12.53 -1.72
CA LYS A 379 10.98 12.11 -1.27
C LYS A 379 11.27 10.63 -1.56
N ASP A 380 10.36 9.86 -2.04
CA ASP A 380 10.55 8.42 -2.20
C ASP A 380 9.67 7.80 -3.32
N THR A 381 9.11 8.65 -4.20
CA THR A 381 8.25 8.19 -5.30
C THR A 381 8.94 8.20 -6.66
#